data_440e8e5125a236cc40ba04729e7fdb9c
#
_entry.id   440e8e5125a236cc40ba04729e7fdb9c
#
_cell.length_a   1.000
_cell.length_b   1.000
_cell.length_c   1.000
_cell.angle_alpha   90.00
_cell.angle_beta   90.00
_cell.angle_gamma   90.00
#
_symmetry.space_group_name_H-M   'P 1'
#
loop_
_entity.id
_entity.type
_entity.pdbx_description
1 polymer ?
#
loop_
_entity_poly.entity_id
_entity_poly.type
_entity_poly.pdbx_seq_one_letter_code
_entity_poly.pdbx_strand_id
1 'polypeptide(L)'
;MHHHDVDRFGEWAPTYEQHWMQRRIMGPVQETVLEMAAAQVPQPAAILDIGCGTGRLLRAAAARFPAARLEGVDAAEGMIKQAAATLRAGLQIHFQQATAESLPFPDGSFDLVFSTMTFHHWSDQQKAIGEVRRVLTPGGRWLLADMVVKGPMTVIVRLLRIGRVVSPSRLDTMLGPEGLAVIARKKVPGTGGYVPVLAIGVL
;
A
#
# COMPACT_ATOMS: atom_id res chain seq x y z
N MET A 1 -13.44 0.97 -0.03
CA MET A 1 -13.48 -0.43 0.43
C MET A 1 -14.93 -0.85 0.63
N HIS A 2 -15.37 -2.07 0.25
CA HIS A 2 -16.76 -2.48 0.50
C HIS A 2 -16.97 -2.69 2.01
N HIS A 3 -18.14 -2.30 2.56
CA HIS A 3 -18.44 -2.43 3.99
C HIS A 3 -18.14 -3.83 4.54
N HIS A 4 -18.49 -4.88 3.81
CA HIS A 4 -18.24 -6.27 4.20
C HIS A 4 -16.74 -6.61 4.35
N ASP A 5 -15.85 -6.01 3.55
CA ASP A 5 -14.41 -6.22 3.67
C ASP A 5 -13.84 -5.48 4.90
N VAL A 6 -14.34 -4.27 5.18
CA VAL A 6 -13.93 -3.46 6.34
C VAL A 6 -14.23 -4.21 7.64
N ASP A 7 -15.47 -4.72 7.78
CA ASP A 7 -15.90 -5.45 8.98
C ASP A 7 -15.07 -6.72 9.17
N ARG A 8 -14.88 -7.52 8.12
CA ARG A 8 -14.08 -8.74 8.15
C ARG A 8 -12.62 -8.49 8.56
N PHE A 9 -11.98 -7.47 8.02
CA PHE A 9 -10.61 -7.13 8.38
C PHE A 9 -10.53 -6.59 9.80
N GLY A 10 -11.52 -5.84 10.28
CA GLY A 10 -11.61 -5.38 11.64
C GLY A 10 -11.67 -6.53 12.65
N GLU A 11 -12.50 -7.55 12.39
CA GLU A 11 -12.61 -8.75 13.23
C GLU A 11 -11.34 -9.61 13.20
N TRP A 12 -10.65 -9.65 12.07
CA TRP A 12 -9.45 -10.47 11.89
C TRP A 12 -8.18 -9.84 12.46
N ALA A 13 -8.17 -8.55 12.72
CA ALA A 13 -7.01 -7.78 13.15
C ALA A 13 -6.20 -8.40 14.32
N PRO A 14 -6.79 -8.96 15.40
CA PRO A 14 -6.03 -9.52 16.53
C PRO A 14 -5.14 -10.71 16.17
N THR A 15 -5.52 -11.50 15.17
CA THR A 15 -4.79 -12.71 14.74
C THR A 15 -4.09 -12.55 13.39
N TYR A 16 -4.27 -11.41 12.74
CA TYR A 16 -3.83 -11.14 11.37
C TYR A 16 -2.34 -11.41 11.15
N GLU A 17 -1.46 -10.95 12.05
CA GLU A 17 -0.01 -11.15 11.92
C GLU A 17 0.44 -12.60 12.15
N GLN A 18 -0.38 -13.42 12.80
CA GLN A 18 -0.05 -14.84 13.07
C GLN A 18 -0.31 -15.74 11.87
N HIS A 19 -1.08 -15.27 10.89
CA HIS A 19 -1.44 -16.05 9.73
C HIS A 19 -0.20 -16.38 8.88
N TRP A 20 -0.09 -17.64 8.39
CA TRP A 20 1.06 -18.12 7.60
C TRP A 20 1.37 -17.25 6.37
N MET A 21 0.34 -16.64 5.77
CA MET A 21 0.45 -15.73 4.62
C MET A 21 1.30 -14.50 4.95
N GLN A 22 1.26 -14.01 6.19
CA GLN A 22 2.07 -12.87 6.65
C GLN A 22 3.58 -13.16 6.56
N ARG A 23 3.98 -14.38 6.86
CA ARG A 23 5.40 -14.78 6.81
C ARG A 23 5.84 -15.11 5.38
N ARG A 24 5.01 -15.83 4.61
CA ARG A 24 5.42 -16.37 3.30
C ARG A 24 5.21 -15.41 2.14
N ILE A 25 4.24 -14.50 2.23
CA ILE A 25 3.89 -13.56 1.15
C ILE A 25 4.19 -12.13 1.57
N MET A 26 3.60 -11.67 2.69
CA MET A 26 3.71 -10.26 3.08
C MET A 26 5.12 -9.87 3.52
N GLY A 27 5.87 -10.77 4.19
CA GLY A 27 7.27 -10.51 4.56
C GLY A 27 8.15 -10.14 3.36
N PRO A 28 8.29 -11.01 2.36
CA PRO A 28 9.03 -10.70 1.13
C PRO A 28 8.52 -9.48 0.36
N VAL A 29 7.19 -9.25 0.34
CA VAL A 29 6.61 -8.05 -0.29
C VAL A 29 7.11 -6.79 0.43
N GLN A 30 6.97 -6.72 1.74
CA GLN A 30 7.37 -5.56 2.55
C GLN A 30 8.87 -5.27 2.45
N GLU A 31 9.72 -6.31 2.48
CA GLU A 31 11.16 -6.17 2.29
C GLU A 31 11.48 -5.58 0.91
N THR A 32 10.86 -6.11 -0.16
CA THR A 32 11.06 -5.59 -1.53
C THR A 32 10.58 -4.15 -1.66
N VAL A 33 9.46 -3.77 -0.99
CA VAL A 33 8.96 -2.38 -0.95
C VAL A 33 9.99 -1.47 -0.29
N LEU A 34 10.54 -1.84 0.88
CA LEU A 34 11.52 -1.03 1.60
C LEU A 34 12.85 -0.91 0.85
N GLU A 35 13.30 -1.96 0.19
CA GLU A 35 14.49 -1.91 -0.67
C GLU A 35 14.28 -0.95 -1.85
N MET A 36 13.12 -1.03 -2.52
CA MET A 36 12.79 -0.14 -3.62
C MET A 36 12.61 1.30 -3.12
N ALA A 37 11.98 1.50 -1.97
CA ALA A 37 11.84 2.82 -1.33
C ALA A 37 13.20 3.48 -1.12
N ALA A 38 14.14 2.76 -0.52
CA ALA A 38 15.49 3.28 -0.28
C ALA A 38 16.27 3.59 -1.57
N ALA A 39 16.02 2.84 -2.63
CA ALA A 39 16.63 3.11 -3.94
C ALA A 39 16.01 4.32 -4.65
N GLN A 40 14.72 4.57 -4.47
CA GLN A 40 13.99 5.67 -5.14
C GLN A 40 14.07 6.98 -4.36
N VAL A 41 13.94 6.93 -3.03
CA VAL A 41 13.98 8.09 -2.13
C VAL A 41 14.80 7.70 -0.89
N PRO A 42 16.13 7.89 -0.90
CA PRO A 42 17.02 7.41 0.17
C PRO A 42 16.76 8.05 1.54
N GLN A 43 16.28 9.27 1.56
CA GLN A 43 16.04 10.06 2.78
C GLN A 43 14.67 10.76 2.70
N PRO A 44 13.56 10.01 2.81
CA PRO A 44 12.23 10.61 2.82
C PRO A 44 12.02 11.38 4.12
N ALA A 45 11.43 12.58 4.03
CA ALA A 45 11.00 13.34 5.20
C ALA A 45 9.67 12.83 5.76
N ALA A 46 8.79 12.32 4.88
CA ALA A 46 7.48 11.80 5.28
C ALA A 46 7.05 10.59 4.43
N ILE A 47 6.50 9.58 5.10
CA ILE A 47 6.02 8.33 4.52
C ILE A 47 4.57 8.09 4.93
N LEU A 48 3.71 7.76 3.97
CA LEU A 48 2.33 7.33 4.17
C LEU A 48 2.16 5.86 3.75
N ASP A 49 1.47 5.07 4.56
CA ASP A 49 1.03 3.72 4.18
C ASP A 49 -0.51 3.67 4.11
N ILE A 50 -1.05 3.45 2.90
CA ILE A 50 -2.49 3.40 2.63
C ILE A 50 -2.94 1.93 2.66
N GLY A 51 -3.88 1.61 3.58
CA GLY A 51 -4.23 0.25 3.93
C GLY A 51 -3.13 -0.38 4.79
N CYS A 52 -2.69 0.35 5.82
CA CYS A 52 -1.54 -0.03 6.65
C CYS A 52 -1.77 -1.28 7.51
N GLY A 53 -3.03 -1.74 7.61
CA GLY A 53 -3.40 -2.89 8.44
C GLY A 53 -2.94 -2.68 9.88
N THR A 54 -2.24 -3.67 10.43
CA THR A 54 -1.68 -3.63 11.79
C THR A 54 -0.39 -2.80 11.91
N GLY A 55 0.02 -2.05 10.87
CA GLY A 55 1.18 -1.14 10.89
C GLY A 55 2.54 -1.83 10.77
N ARG A 56 2.59 -3.10 10.36
CA ARG A 56 3.83 -3.87 10.27
C ARG A 56 4.86 -3.26 9.31
N LEU A 57 4.43 -2.80 8.13
CA LEU A 57 5.33 -2.16 7.15
C LEU A 57 5.91 -0.87 7.71
N LEU A 58 5.10 -0.03 8.37
CA LEU A 58 5.56 1.22 8.97
C LEU A 58 6.53 0.98 10.14
N ARG A 59 6.31 -0.06 10.97
CA ARG A 59 7.29 -0.43 12.01
C ARG A 59 8.64 -0.83 11.41
N ALA A 60 8.64 -1.51 10.26
CA ALA A 60 9.89 -1.83 9.54
C ALA A 60 10.49 -0.59 8.86
N ALA A 61 9.64 0.30 8.32
CA ALA A 61 10.07 1.57 7.73
C ALA A 61 10.74 2.49 8.76
N ALA A 62 10.26 2.51 10.02
CA ALA A 62 10.87 3.29 11.11
C ALA A 62 12.34 2.91 11.35
N ALA A 63 12.69 1.64 11.24
CA ALA A 63 14.07 1.19 11.37
C ALA A 63 14.92 1.57 10.13
N ARG A 64 14.32 1.63 8.96
CA ARG A 64 15.01 1.91 7.70
C ARG A 64 15.16 3.41 7.43
N PHE A 65 14.19 4.21 7.90
CA PHE A 65 14.09 5.66 7.70
C PHE A 65 13.83 6.37 9.04
N PRO A 66 14.81 6.38 9.97
CA PRO A 66 14.59 6.83 11.34
C PRO A 66 14.27 8.33 11.48
N ALA A 67 14.56 9.15 10.46
CA ALA A 67 14.23 10.57 10.44
C ALA A 67 12.88 10.89 9.80
N ALA A 68 12.21 9.90 9.17
CA ALA A 68 10.95 10.13 8.48
C ALA A 68 9.77 10.21 9.45
N ARG A 69 8.87 11.16 9.19
CA ARG A 69 7.53 11.15 9.77
C ARG A 69 6.72 10.01 9.15
N LEU A 70 6.10 9.18 9.98
CA LEU A 70 5.39 7.97 9.55
C LEU A 70 3.90 8.08 9.86
N GLU A 71 3.08 7.93 8.82
CA GLU A 71 1.62 7.98 8.89
C GLU A 71 1.03 6.70 8.29
N GLY A 72 0.03 6.13 8.95
CA GLY A 72 -0.72 4.97 8.44
C GLY A 72 -2.20 5.21 8.43
N VAL A 73 -2.86 4.86 7.33
CA VAL A 73 -4.32 4.90 7.25
C VAL A 73 -4.87 3.54 6.87
N ASP A 74 -6.00 3.17 7.48
CA ASP A 74 -6.77 1.98 7.11
C ASP A 74 -8.27 2.27 7.27
N ALA A 75 -9.09 1.68 6.41
CA ALA A 75 -10.53 1.84 6.47
C ALA A 75 -11.15 1.07 7.65
N ALA A 76 -10.51 -0.03 8.08
CA ALA A 76 -10.97 -0.86 9.19
C ALA A 76 -10.46 -0.33 10.54
N GLU A 77 -11.37 0.17 11.37
CA GLU A 77 -11.04 0.69 12.70
C GLU A 77 -10.31 -0.34 13.57
N GLY A 78 -10.68 -1.63 13.47
CA GLY A 78 -10.01 -2.72 14.19
C GLY A 78 -8.53 -2.85 13.83
N MET A 79 -8.14 -2.62 12.55
CA MET A 79 -6.75 -2.61 12.12
C MET A 79 -5.99 -1.44 12.77
N ILE A 80 -6.57 -0.25 12.80
CA ILE A 80 -5.97 0.94 13.43
C ILE A 80 -5.78 0.73 14.94
N LYS A 81 -6.78 0.19 15.63
CA LYS A 81 -6.67 -0.15 17.06
C LYS A 81 -5.54 -1.15 17.32
N GLN A 82 -5.43 -2.18 16.48
CA GLN A 82 -4.37 -3.18 16.59
C GLN A 82 -2.99 -2.59 16.26
N ALA A 83 -2.88 -1.72 15.25
CA ALA A 83 -1.63 -1.03 14.92
C ALA A 83 -1.13 -0.17 16.10
N ALA A 84 -2.01 0.61 16.72
CA ALA A 84 -1.69 1.41 17.88
C ALA A 84 -1.30 0.55 19.10
N ALA A 85 -2.02 -0.55 19.36
CA ALA A 85 -1.75 -1.47 20.47
C ALA A 85 -0.42 -2.23 20.35
N THR A 86 0.07 -2.45 19.11
CA THR A 86 1.33 -3.15 18.84
C THR A 86 2.52 -2.19 18.66
N LEU A 87 2.30 -0.89 18.77
CA LEU A 87 3.35 0.11 18.68
C LEU A 87 4.31 -0.02 19.87
N ARG A 88 5.59 -0.18 19.57
CA ARG A 88 6.64 -0.26 20.61
C ARG A 88 6.98 1.14 21.12
N ALA A 89 7.30 1.22 22.41
CA ALA A 89 7.77 2.46 23.01
C ALA A 89 8.98 3.05 22.23
N GLY A 90 8.94 4.35 22.01
CA GLY A 90 9.98 5.07 21.25
C GLY A 90 9.75 5.17 19.74
N LEU A 91 8.82 4.43 19.15
CA LEU A 91 8.45 4.62 17.74
C LEU A 91 7.37 5.71 17.62
N GLN A 92 7.63 6.67 16.73
CA GLN A 92 6.71 7.76 16.39
C GLN A 92 6.00 7.42 15.07
N ILE A 93 4.87 6.70 15.15
CA ILE A 93 4.03 6.36 13.99
C ILE A 93 2.60 6.77 14.34
N HIS A 94 1.97 7.57 13.48
CA HIS A 94 0.58 7.95 13.64
C HIS A 94 -0.32 7.05 12.81
N PHE A 95 -1.39 6.54 13.43
CA PHE A 95 -2.39 5.73 12.77
C PHE A 95 -3.76 6.38 12.89
N GLN A 96 -4.50 6.48 11.77
CA GLN A 96 -5.85 7.01 11.77
C GLN A 96 -6.75 6.28 10.78
N GLN A 97 -8.04 6.25 11.07
CA GLN A 97 -9.01 5.64 10.18
C GLN A 97 -9.29 6.56 8.99
N ALA A 98 -9.03 6.08 7.78
CA ALA A 98 -9.39 6.77 6.54
C ALA A 98 -9.46 5.78 5.37
N THR A 99 -10.14 6.20 4.29
CA THR A 99 -10.14 5.44 3.03
C THR A 99 -9.15 6.05 2.03
N ALA A 100 -8.70 5.25 1.08
CA ALA A 100 -7.79 5.71 0.04
C ALA A 100 -8.41 6.82 -0.86
N GLU A 101 -9.74 6.83 -0.95
CA GLU A 101 -10.53 7.77 -1.74
C GLU A 101 -10.73 9.14 -1.07
N SER A 102 -10.28 9.29 0.20
CA SER A 102 -10.37 10.54 0.97
C SER A 102 -9.31 10.54 2.06
N LEU A 103 -8.13 11.01 1.71
CA LEU A 103 -6.97 11.06 2.60
C LEU A 103 -6.99 12.36 3.43
N PRO A 104 -6.88 12.28 4.78
CA PRO A 104 -6.98 13.43 5.67
C PRO A 104 -5.65 14.21 5.78
N PHE A 105 -4.97 14.40 4.65
CA PHE A 105 -3.68 15.09 4.60
C PHE A 105 -3.70 16.21 3.57
N PRO A 106 -2.92 17.29 3.79
CA PRO A 106 -2.72 18.34 2.79
C PRO A 106 -2.03 17.83 1.52
N ASP A 107 -2.13 18.62 0.45
CA ASP A 107 -1.42 18.38 -0.79
C ASP A 107 0.10 18.39 -0.56
N GLY A 108 0.82 17.53 -1.28
CA GLY A 108 2.27 17.50 -1.24
C GLY A 108 2.88 17.20 0.15
N SER A 109 2.26 16.30 0.91
CA SER A 109 2.64 15.99 2.29
C SER A 109 3.64 14.85 2.44
N PHE A 110 3.85 14.02 1.39
CA PHE A 110 4.63 12.79 1.49
C PHE A 110 5.60 12.59 0.34
N ASP A 111 6.83 12.20 0.66
CA ASP A 111 7.86 11.82 -0.32
C ASP A 111 7.70 10.37 -0.78
N LEU A 112 7.18 9.52 0.12
CA LEU A 112 6.86 8.13 -0.17
C LEU A 112 5.44 7.82 0.26
N VAL A 113 4.70 7.16 -0.64
CA VAL A 113 3.40 6.55 -0.35
C VAL A 113 3.52 5.05 -0.60
N PHE A 114 3.08 4.24 0.34
CA PHE A 114 3.01 2.78 0.21
C PHE A 114 1.56 2.32 0.05
N SER A 115 1.36 1.26 -0.71
CA SER A 115 0.11 0.50 -0.76
C SER A 115 0.45 -0.96 -1.01
N THR A 116 0.29 -1.82 0.00
CA THR A 116 0.68 -3.22 -0.10
C THR A 116 -0.52 -4.15 0.09
N MET A 117 -0.90 -4.88 -0.96
CA MET A 117 -2.02 -5.83 -0.98
C MET A 117 -3.36 -5.20 -0.54
N THR A 118 -3.59 -3.95 -0.91
CA THR A 118 -4.79 -3.18 -0.54
C THR A 118 -5.50 -2.53 -1.72
N PHE A 119 -4.78 -2.23 -2.82
CA PHE A 119 -5.32 -1.52 -3.99
C PHE A 119 -6.53 -2.22 -4.61
N HIS A 120 -6.52 -3.57 -4.66
CA HIS A 120 -7.64 -4.35 -5.18
C HIS A 120 -8.90 -4.30 -4.29
N HIS A 121 -8.82 -3.78 -3.07
CA HIS A 121 -9.94 -3.54 -2.16
C HIS A 121 -10.53 -2.13 -2.27
N TRP A 122 -9.85 -1.19 -2.94
CA TRP A 122 -10.32 0.19 -3.06
C TRP A 122 -11.63 0.25 -3.85
N SER A 123 -12.63 0.97 -3.34
CA SER A 123 -13.96 1.08 -3.94
C SER A 123 -13.94 1.86 -5.24
N ASP A 124 -13.20 2.97 -5.26
CA ASP A 124 -12.97 3.82 -6.42
C ASP A 124 -11.45 4.01 -6.60
N GLN A 125 -10.86 3.12 -7.39
CA GLN A 125 -9.42 3.13 -7.64
C GLN A 125 -8.96 4.41 -8.36
N GLN A 126 -9.80 4.99 -9.25
CA GLN A 126 -9.42 6.22 -9.96
C GLN A 126 -9.37 7.41 -9.00
N LYS A 127 -10.39 7.58 -8.15
CA LYS A 127 -10.41 8.63 -7.14
C LYS A 127 -9.24 8.49 -6.16
N ALA A 128 -8.95 7.27 -5.73
CA ALA A 128 -7.84 7.01 -4.83
C ALA A 128 -6.47 7.30 -5.46
N ILE A 129 -6.28 7.03 -6.77
CA ILE A 129 -5.06 7.44 -7.48
C ILE A 129 -4.93 8.96 -7.49
N GLY A 130 -6.01 9.71 -7.69
CA GLY A 130 -6.02 11.17 -7.58
C GLY A 130 -5.61 11.66 -6.20
N GLU A 131 -6.10 11.02 -5.13
CA GLU A 131 -5.69 11.32 -3.75
C GLU A 131 -4.20 11.02 -3.51
N VAL A 132 -3.70 9.85 -3.98
CA VAL A 132 -2.26 9.54 -3.93
C VAL A 132 -1.45 10.62 -4.65
N ARG A 133 -1.88 11.02 -5.87
CA ARG A 133 -1.20 12.08 -6.62
C ARG A 133 -1.21 13.41 -5.87
N ARG A 134 -2.33 13.77 -5.23
CA ARG A 134 -2.50 15.00 -4.47
C ARG A 134 -1.56 15.08 -3.28
N VAL A 135 -1.44 14.00 -2.52
CA VAL A 135 -0.62 14.00 -1.30
C VAL A 135 0.88 13.79 -1.55
N LEU A 136 1.27 13.36 -2.75
CA LEU A 136 2.69 13.23 -3.13
C LEU A 136 3.35 14.59 -3.34
N THR A 137 4.53 14.77 -2.76
CA THR A 137 5.43 15.91 -3.06
C THR A 137 5.87 15.88 -4.52
N PRO A 138 6.29 17.02 -5.10
CA PRO A 138 7.05 17.02 -6.34
C PRO A 138 8.28 16.11 -6.24
N GLY A 139 8.39 15.12 -7.13
CA GLY A 139 9.45 14.12 -7.06
C GLY A 139 9.20 12.93 -6.12
N GLY A 140 8.09 12.95 -5.38
CA GLY A 140 7.67 11.84 -4.52
C GLY A 140 7.37 10.55 -5.30
N ARG A 141 7.31 9.43 -4.60
CA ARG A 141 7.10 8.10 -5.19
C ARG A 141 5.98 7.35 -4.48
N TRP A 142 5.12 6.73 -5.28
CA TRP A 142 4.16 5.76 -4.79
C TRP A 142 4.67 4.35 -5.08
N LEU A 143 4.83 3.52 -4.03
CA LEU A 143 5.22 2.12 -4.15
C LEU A 143 3.98 1.26 -3.98
N LEU A 144 3.53 0.69 -5.10
CA LEU A 144 2.38 -0.19 -5.17
C LEU A 144 2.83 -1.64 -5.27
N ALA A 145 2.48 -2.47 -4.30
CA ALA A 145 2.63 -3.91 -4.35
C ALA A 145 1.24 -4.56 -4.28
N ASP A 146 0.80 -5.15 -5.38
CA ASP A 146 -0.50 -5.81 -5.43
C ASP A 146 -0.50 -6.96 -6.43
N MET A 147 -1.56 -7.76 -6.39
CA MET A 147 -1.73 -8.86 -7.33
C MET A 147 -1.90 -8.32 -8.75
N VAL A 148 -1.00 -8.73 -9.64
CA VAL A 148 -1.08 -8.44 -11.07
C VAL A 148 -1.31 -9.74 -11.83
N VAL A 149 -2.49 -9.87 -12.40
CA VAL A 149 -2.87 -11.08 -13.13
C VAL A 149 -2.73 -10.85 -14.63
N LYS A 150 -2.13 -11.82 -15.31
CA LYS A 150 -1.92 -11.79 -16.78
C LYS A 150 -2.53 -13.05 -17.42
N GLY A 151 -2.91 -12.92 -18.69
CA GLY A 151 -3.39 -14.04 -19.50
C GLY A 151 -4.72 -14.63 -19.01
N PRO A 152 -4.96 -15.93 -19.22
CA PRO A 152 -6.25 -16.57 -18.92
C PRO A 152 -6.65 -16.51 -17.43
N MET A 153 -5.68 -16.37 -16.53
CA MET A 153 -5.95 -16.19 -15.10
C MET A 153 -6.76 -14.92 -14.80
N THR A 154 -6.68 -13.90 -15.65
CA THR A 154 -7.47 -12.65 -15.53
C THR A 154 -8.97 -12.96 -15.61
N VAL A 155 -9.36 -13.92 -16.46
CA VAL A 155 -10.76 -14.36 -16.62
C VAL A 155 -11.21 -15.10 -15.37
N ILE A 156 -10.37 -15.99 -14.84
CA ILE A 156 -10.68 -16.81 -13.64
C ILE A 156 -10.88 -15.90 -12.42
N VAL A 157 -9.97 -14.98 -12.19
CA VAL A 157 -10.04 -14.02 -11.07
C VAL A 157 -11.30 -13.15 -11.19
N ARG A 158 -11.66 -12.73 -12.41
CA ARG A 158 -12.87 -11.95 -12.67
C ARG A 158 -14.15 -12.77 -12.44
N LEU A 159 -14.18 -14.05 -12.87
CA LEU A 159 -15.30 -14.95 -12.65
C LEU A 159 -15.50 -15.28 -11.17
N LEU A 160 -14.42 -15.49 -10.43
CA LEU A 160 -14.45 -15.79 -9.00
C LEU A 160 -14.64 -14.52 -8.13
N ARG A 161 -14.75 -13.33 -8.74
CA ARG A 161 -14.89 -12.04 -8.03
C ARG A 161 -13.82 -11.82 -6.94
N ILE A 162 -12.59 -12.30 -7.16
CA ILE A 162 -11.46 -12.12 -6.25
C ILE A 162 -10.94 -10.69 -6.38
N GLY A 163 -11.61 -9.74 -5.75
CA GLY A 163 -11.24 -8.34 -5.74
C GLY A 163 -11.19 -7.66 -7.13
N ARG A 164 -10.80 -6.40 -7.16
CA ARG A 164 -10.58 -5.62 -8.40
C ARG A 164 -9.11 -5.69 -8.83
N VAL A 165 -8.62 -6.91 -9.08
CA VAL A 165 -7.25 -7.12 -9.54
C VAL A 165 -7.02 -6.41 -10.87
N VAL A 166 -5.93 -5.67 -10.98
CA VAL A 166 -5.65 -4.79 -12.12
C VAL A 166 -4.61 -5.41 -13.05
N SER A 167 -4.90 -5.41 -14.36
CA SER A 167 -3.87 -5.72 -15.35
C SER A 167 -2.91 -4.52 -15.52
N PRO A 168 -1.66 -4.76 -15.96
CA PRO A 168 -0.71 -3.67 -16.18
C PRO A 168 -1.25 -2.56 -17.10
N SER A 169 -1.89 -2.93 -18.22
CA SER A 169 -2.46 -1.98 -19.17
C SER A 169 -3.60 -1.15 -18.56
N ARG A 170 -4.44 -1.76 -17.71
CA ARG A 170 -5.48 -1.02 -17.01
C ARG A 170 -4.88 -0.04 -16.01
N LEU A 171 -3.84 -0.45 -15.27
CA LEU A 171 -3.16 0.46 -14.36
C LEU A 171 -2.58 1.67 -15.11
N ASP A 172 -1.87 1.44 -16.23
CA ASP A 172 -1.32 2.52 -17.04
C ASP A 172 -2.42 3.49 -17.54
N THR A 173 -3.59 2.95 -17.93
CA THR A 173 -4.76 3.77 -18.34
C THR A 173 -5.30 4.62 -17.19
N MET A 174 -5.22 4.13 -15.95
CA MET A 174 -5.69 4.85 -14.76
C MET A 174 -4.68 5.89 -14.25
N LEU A 175 -3.39 5.64 -14.42
CA LEU A 175 -2.31 6.54 -13.99
C LEU A 175 -2.15 7.77 -14.91
N GLY A 176 -2.30 7.57 -16.22
CA GLY A 176 -2.06 8.61 -17.23
C GLY A 176 -2.83 9.92 -17.01
N PRO A 177 -4.15 9.90 -16.73
CA PRO A 177 -4.93 11.12 -16.46
C PRO A 177 -4.44 11.93 -15.25
N GLU A 178 -3.79 11.29 -14.29
CA GLU A 178 -3.22 11.93 -13.10
C GLU A 178 -1.76 12.37 -13.31
N GLY A 179 -1.21 12.23 -14.52
CA GLY A 179 0.19 12.54 -14.82
C GLY A 179 1.17 11.61 -14.09
N LEU A 180 0.75 10.38 -13.81
CA LEU A 180 1.54 9.36 -13.15
C LEU A 180 1.95 8.26 -14.11
N ALA A 181 3.12 7.67 -13.90
CA ALA A 181 3.57 6.49 -14.65
C ALA A 181 4.36 5.53 -13.79
N VAL A 182 4.38 4.25 -14.20
CA VAL A 182 5.27 3.24 -13.61
C VAL A 182 6.68 3.48 -14.12
N ILE A 183 7.59 3.88 -13.23
CA ILE A 183 8.99 4.22 -13.54
C ILE A 183 9.96 3.08 -13.24
N ALA A 184 9.60 2.16 -12.33
CA ALA A 184 10.40 0.97 -12.04
C ALA A 184 9.51 -0.19 -11.60
N ARG A 185 10.00 -1.42 -11.79
CA ARG A 185 9.33 -2.67 -11.38
C ARG A 185 10.33 -3.63 -10.76
N LYS A 186 9.94 -4.27 -9.66
CA LYS A 186 10.71 -5.33 -9.02
C LYS A 186 9.84 -6.54 -8.74
N LYS A 187 10.33 -7.74 -9.04
CA LYS A 187 9.65 -8.99 -8.70
C LYS A 187 9.87 -9.29 -7.22
N VAL A 188 8.82 -9.74 -6.54
CA VAL A 188 8.92 -10.22 -5.16
C VAL A 188 9.32 -11.70 -5.18
N PRO A 189 10.39 -12.11 -4.48
CA PRO A 189 10.78 -13.50 -4.36
C PRO A 189 9.66 -14.37 -3.78
N GLY A 190 9.53 -15.60 -4.28
CA GLY A 190 8.54 -16.57 -3.78
C GLY A 190 7.09 -16.37 -4.24
N THR A 191 6.77 -15.28 -4.96
CA THR A 191 5.39 -15.00 -5.44
C THR A 191 5.11 -15.47 -6.86
N GLY A 192 6.06 -16.15 -7.52
CA GLY A 192 5.91 -16.55 -8.92
C GLY A 192 5.77 -15.37 -9.90
N GLY A 193 6.04 -14.14 -9.44
CA GLY A 193 5.88 -12.91 -10.22
C GLY A 193 4.45 -12.37 -10.28
N TYR A 194 3.52 -12.94 -9.50
CA TYR A 194 2.13 -12.46 -9.41
C TYR A 194 1.96 -11.21 -8.54
N VAL A 195 2.93 -10.93 -7.67
CA VAL A 195 2.95 -9.71 -6.84
C VAL A 195 4.23 -8.93 -7.14
N PRO A 196 4.24 -8.04 -8.13
CA PRO A 196 5.34 -7.10 -8.34
C PRO A 196 5.24 -5.93 -7.35
N VAL A 197 6.39 -5.29 -7.09
CA VAL A 197 6.43 -3.93 -6.53
C VAL A 197 6.67 -2.96 -7.68
N LEU A 198 5.83 -1.95 -7.79
CA LEU A 198 5.87 -0.91 -8.80
C LEU A 198 6.24 0.41 -8.12
N ALA A 199 7.27 1.10 -8.62
CA ALA A 199 7.50 2.50 -8.29
C ALA A 199 6.77 3.36 -9.32
N ILE A 200 5.89 4.23 -8.85
CA ILE A 200 5.07 5.14 -9.63
C ILE A 200 5.51 6.57 -9.29
N GLY A 201 5.73 7.38 -10.30
CA GLY A 201 6.16 8.76 -10.16
C GLY A 201 5.40 9.69 -11.09
N VAL A 202 5.52 10.98 -10.83
CA VAL A 202 4.99 12.03 -11.71
C VAL A 202 5.83 12.07 -12.99
N LEU A 203 5.15 12.20 -14.14
CA LEU A 203 5.75 12.37 -15.47
C LEU A 203 6.34 13.77 -15.63
#